data_6ecfd11bfd69a65292918564e2ece6bf
#
_entry.id   6ecfd11bfd69a65292918564e2ece6bf
#
_cell.length_a   1.000
_cell.length_b   1.000
_cell.length_c   1.000
_cell.angle_alpha   90.00
_cell.angle_beta   90.00
_cell.angle_gamma   90.00
#
_symmetry.space_group_name_H-M   'P 1'
#
loop_
_entity.id
_entity.type
_entity.pdbx_description
1 polymer ?
#
loop_
_entity_poly.entity_id
_entity_poly.type
_entity_poly.pdbx_seq_one_letter_code
_entity_poly.pdbx_strand_id
1 'polypeptide(L)'
;MRRFLPAWVLGLALLPTSALAHAVLVKAVPPQRTTLAESPPRVELWFNERLEPAYSRASVTDEAGAQVDLRDVAVSREDPKRLSVSLPPLGPGRYTVRFRVLSVDGHVVESSLTFTVRSQR
;
A
#
# COMPACT_ATOMS: atom_id res chain seq x y z
N MET A 1 -28.36 -53.22 -23.67
CA MET A 1 -28.12 -52.65 -23.37
C MET A 1 -27.43 -51.84 -23.08
N ARG A 2 -27.07 -51.35 -22.90
CA ARG A 2 -26.51 -50.55 -22.62
C ARG A 2 -26.22 -49.52 -22.30
N ARG A 3 -25.72 -48.99 -22.06
CA ARG A 3 -25.53 -48.04 -21.72
C ARG A 3 -24.75 -47.21 -21.54
N PHE A 4 -24.41 -46.47 -21.48
CA PHE A 4 -23.69 -45.57 -21.34
C PHE A 4 -23.49 -44.57 -20.78
N LEU A 5 -22.95 -44.11 -20.57
CA LEU A 5 -22.72 -43.23 -19.94
C LEU A 5 -22.18 -42.10 -20.03
N PRO A 6 -22.09 -41.39 -19.78
CA PRO A 6 -21.83 -40.33 -19.93
C PRO A 6 -20.91 -39.67 -19.41
N ALA A 7 -20.44 -39.22 -19.55
CA ALA A 7 -19.61 -38.70 -19.25
C ALA A 7 -19.49 -37.53 -18.80
N TRP A 8 -19.18 -37.19 -18.38
CA TRP A 8 -19.19 -36.18 -17.93
C TRP A 8 -18.27 -35.37 -17.74
N VAL A 9 -17.96 -34.90 -17.79
CA VAL A 9 -17.31 -34.16 -17.73
C VAL A 9 -17.07 -33.23 -17.13
N LEU A 10 -16.90 -32.91 -16.75
CA LEU A 10 -16.74 -32.11 -16.17
C LEU A 10 -16.02 -31.10 -16.14
N GLY A 11 -15.92 -30.49 -16.24
CA GLY A 11 -15.45 -29.64 -16.36
C GLY A 11 -14.95 -28.89 -15.52
N LEU A 12 -14.32 -28.63 -15.26
CA LEU A 12 -13.85 -28.04 -14.51
C LEU A 12 -13.54 -26.74 -14.56
N ALA A 13 -13.80 -26.20 -14.24
CA ALA A 13 -13.74 -25.07 -14.19
C ALA A 13 -12.70 -24.48 -13.65
N LEU A 14 -12.08 -24.20 -13.99
CA LEU A 14 -11.18 -23.63 -13.57
C LEU A 14 -11.13 -22.28 -13.39
N LEU A 15 -11.10 -21.83 -12.71
CA LEU A 15 -11.06 -20.66 -12.38
C LEU A 15 -9.97 -19.88 -12.41
N PRO A 16 -9.85 -19.12 -12.77
CA PRO A 16 -8.93 -18.34 -12.98
C PRO A 16 -8.53 -17.63 -11.93
N THR A 17 -7.99 -17.67 -11.58
CA THR A 17 -7.55 -17.10 -10.61
C THR A 17 -7.24 -15.85 -10.78
N SER A 18 -7.68 -15.24 -10.90
CA SER A 18 -7.50 -14.04 -10.96
C SER A 18 -6.42 -13.54 -10.67
N ALA A 19 -5.81 -13.86 -10.90
CA ALA A 19 -4.71 -13.46 -10.64
C ALA A 19 -4.68 -12.16 -10.84
N LEU A 20 -5.07 -11.59 -10.57
CA LEU A 20 -5.02 -10.49 -10.87
C LEU A 20 -4.20 -9.68 -10.49
N ALA A 21 -4.02 -9.08 -10.83
CA ALA A 21 -3.26 -8.10 -10.78
C ALA A 21 -3.74 -7.17 -9.81
N HIS A 22 -3.70 -7.30 -8.70
CA HIS A 22 -4.01 -6.26 -7.79
C HIS A 22 -2.85 -5.34 -7.67
N ALA A 23 -3.07 -4.09 -7.43
CA ALA A 23 -2.02 -3.20 -7.00
C ALA A 23 -1.44 -3.75 -5.71
N VAL A 24 -0.14 -3.88 -5.66
CA VAL A 24 0.56 -4.43 -4.51
C VAL A 24 1.65 -3.45 -4.13
N LEU A 25 1.79 -3.21 -2.84
CA LEU A 25 2.89 -2.39 -2.34
C LEU A 25 4.16 -3.20 -2.52
N VAL A 26 5.09 -2.66 -3.31
CA VAL A 26 6.34 -3.36 -3.59
C VAL A 26 7.53 -2.76 -2.88
N LYS A 27 7.40 -1.54 -2.38
CA LYS A 27 8.50 -0.90 -1.67
C LYS A 27 7.95 0.24 -0.83
N ALA A 28 8.48 0.42 0.35
CA ALA A 28 8.12 1.54 1.22
C ALA A 28 9.39 2.13 1.79
N VAL A 29 9.40 3.46 1.93
CA VAL A 29 10.47 4.18 2.61
C VAL A 29 9.77 5.17 3.55
N PRO A 30 9.91 5.01 4.84
CA PRO A 30 10.66 3.97 5.55
C PRO A 30 10.01 2.60 5.39
N PRO A 31 10.80 1.52 5.42
CA PRO A 31 10.21 0.19 5.30
C PRO A 31 9.46 -0.22 6.56
N GLN A 32 8.65 -1.25 6.43
CA GLN A 32 7.86 -1.79 7.50
C GLN A 32 8.72 -2.14 8.71
N ARG A 33 8.30 -1.70 9.87
CA ARG A 33 8.90 -2.05 11.16
C ARG A 33 10.35 -1.65 11.31
N THR A 34 10.76 -0.64 10.57
CA THR A 34 12.13 -0.16 10.69
C THR A 34 12.24 0.81 11.86
N THR A 35 13.41 0.90 12.43
CA THR A 35 13.75 1.89 13.44
C THR A 35 14.77 2.83 12.86
N LEU A 36 14.45 4.10 12.86
CA LEU A 36 15.27 5.14 12.24
C LEU A 36 15.97 5.95 13.30
N ALA A 37 17.21 6.30 13.02
CA ALA A 37 17.96 7.19 13.92
C ALA A 37 17.48 8.62 13.79
N GLU A 38 16.92 8.98 12.65
CA GLU A 38 16.49 10.35 12.39
C GLU A 38 15.11 10.37 11.79
N SER A 39 14.42 11.48 11.99
CA SER A 39 13.10 11.67 11.43
C SER A 39 13.17 11.68 9.90
N PRO A 40 12.34 10.87 9.23
CA PRO A 40 12.37 10.86 7.77
C PRO A 40 11.64 12.10 7.22
N PRO A 41 12.05 12.60 6.07
CA PRO A 41 11.39 13.79 5.52
C PRO A 41 10.06 13.48 4.86
N ARG A 42 9.81 12.25 4.52
CA ARG A 42 8.56 11.87 3.85
C ARG A 42 8.39 10.37 3.90
N VAL A 43 7.18 9.94 3.60
CA VAL A 43 6.88 8.54 3.35
C VAL A 43 6.69 8.38 1.86
N GLU A 44 7.30 7.34 1.30
CA GLU A 44 7.13 7.01 -0.10
C GLU A 44 6.73 5.57 -0.23
N LEU A 45 5.72 5.32 -1.06
CA LEU A 45 5.15 3.99 -1.25
C LEU A 45 5.12 3.71 -2.74
N TRP A 46 5.73 2.60 -3.16
CA TRP A 46 5.73 2.19 -4.55
C TRP A 46 4.86 0.97 -4.73
N PHE A 47 4.06 1.00 -5.79
CA PHE A 47 3.15 -0.08 -6.11
C PHE A 47 3.51 -0.67 -7.46
N ASN A 48 2.95 -1.81 -7.79
CA ASN A 48 3.23 -2.45 -9.07
C ASN A 48 2.32 -1.96 -10.19
N GLU A 49 1.34 -1.09 -9.86
CA GLU A 49 0.40 -0.56 -10.83
C GLU A 49 0.34 0.94 -10.73
N ARG A 50 0.00 1.59 -11.81
CA ARG A 50 -0.21 3.03 -11.80
C ARG A 50 -1.43 3.35 -10.95
N LEU A 51 -1.35 4.47 -10.25
CA LEU A 51 -2.38 4.86 -9.30
C LEU A 51 -3.22 5.99 -9.85
N GLU A 52 -4.49 6.01 -9.42
CA GLU A 52 -5.39 7.11 -9.69
C GLU A 52 -5.15 8.19 -8.64
N PRO A 53 -4.61 9.34 -9.02
CA PRO A 53 -4.26 10.36 -8.01
C PRO A 53 -5.45 10.83 -7.19
N ALA A 54 -6.61 10.97 -7.83
CA ALA A 54 -7.77 11.52 -7.13
C ALA A 54 -8.31 10.58 -6.07
N TYR A 55 -7.96 9.31 -6.13
CA TYR A 55 -8.53 8.31 -5.24
C TYR A 55 -7.48 7.57 -4.42
N SER A 56 -6.28 8.09 -4.35
CA SER A 56 -5.21 7.43 -3.61
C SER A 56 -4.77 8.34 -2.47
N ARG A 57 -4.69 7.79 -1.27
CA ARG A 57 -4.41 8.55 -0.07
C ARG A 57 -3.46 7.84 0.83
N ALA A 58 -2.77 8.60 1.65
CA ALA A 58 -1.95 8.06 2.72
C ALA A 58 -1.93 9.07 3.86
N SER A 59 -1.83 8.57 5.07
CA SER A 59 -1.71 9.40 6.24
C SER A 59 -0.75 8.75 7.22
N VAL A 60 -0.18 9.55 8.11
CA VAL A 60 0.72 9.07 9.13
C VAL A 60 0.20 9.57 10.47
N THR A 61 0.06 8.66 11.42
CA THR A 61 -0.41 9.00 12.76
C THR A 61 0.65 8.59 13.78
N ASP A 62 0.65 9.30 14.91
CA ASP A 62 1.51 8.94 16.03
C ASP A 62 0.80 7.93 16.93
N GLU A 63 1.41 7.61 18.07
CA GLU A 63 0.86 6.61 18.98
C GLU A 63 -0.42 7.06 19.65
N ALA A 64 -0.66 8.35 19.71
CA ALA A 64 -1.90 8.88 20.28
C ALA A 64 -3.01 8.95 19.23
N GLY A 65 -2.71 8.61 17.99
CA GLY A 65 -3.69 8.65 16.90
C GLY A 65 -3.78 9.98 16.21
N ALA A 66 -2.90 10.92 16.52
CA ALA A 66 -2.92 12.23 15.88
C ALA A 66 -2.23 12.13 14.52
N GLN A 67 -2.83 12.74 13.50
CA GLN A 67 -2.25 12.78 12.19
C GLN A 67 -1.10 13.78 12.17
N VAL A 68 0.07 13.33 11.77
CA VAL A 68 1.28 14.15 11.86
C VAL A 68 1.85 14.54 10.50
N ASP A 69 1.37 13.97 9.41
CA ASP A 69 1.87 14.30 8.09
C ASP A 69 1.43 15.70 7.66
N LEU A 70 2.02 16.21 6.60
CA LEU A 70 1.73 17.56 6.12
C LEU A 70 0.53 17.63 5.18
N ARG A 71 -0.17 16.52 4.99
CA ARG A 71 -1.43 16.45 4.23
C ARG A 71 -1.26 16.84 2.77
N ASP A 72 -0.08 16.56 2.23
CA ASP A 72 0.25 16.86 0.85
C ASP A 72 0.43 15.61 0.02
N VAL A 73 -0.32 14.56 0.36
CA VAL A 73 -0.18 13.30 -0.35
C VAL A 73 -0.37 13.50 -1.85
N ALA A 74 0.47 12.84 -2.63
CA ALA A 74 0.43 12.99 -4.08
C ALA A 74 1.01 11.77 -4.76
N VAL A 75 0.48 11.48 -5.95
CA VAL A 75 1.06 10.49 -6.85
C VAL A 75 2.09 11.23 -7.69
N SER A 76 3.28 10.67 -7.80
CA SER A 76 4.35 11.30 -8.56
C SER A 76 4.01 11.35 -10.04
N ARG A 77 4.32 12.48 -10.66
CA ARG A 77 4.11 12.59 -12.11
C ARG A 77 5.17 11.82 -12.87
N GLU A 78 6.38 11.76 -12.32
CA GLU A 78 7.46 11.03 -12.98
C GLU A 78 7.32 9.54 -12.79
N ASP A 79 6.70 9.12 -11.70
CA ASP A 79 6.53 7.71 -11.41
C ASP A 79 5.11 7.49 -10.89
N PRO A 80 4.14 7.28 -11.76
CA PRO A 80 2.74 7.16 -11.35
C PRO A 80 2.44 5.96 -10.46
N LYS A 81 3.42 5.14 -10.17
CA LYS A 81 3.28 4.05 -9.23
C LYS A 81 3.70 4.42 -7.82
N ARG A 82 4.16 5.67 -7.62
CA ARG A 82 4.64 6.11 -6.31
C ARG A 82 3.69 7.12 -5.69
N LEU A 83 3.33 6.85 -4.45
CA LEU A 83 2.54 7.76 -3.62
C LEU A 83 3.46 8.28 -2.53
N SER A 84 3.38 9.56 -2.21
CA SER A 84 4.21 10.11 -1.15
C SER A 84 3.45 11.13 -0.34
N VAL A 85 3.90 11.33 0.90
CA VAL A 85 3.39 12.37 1.76
C VAL A 85 4.55 12.88 2.58
N SER A 86 4.62 14.19 2.74
CA SER A 86 5.70 14.82 3.47
C SER A 86 5.46 14.79 4.97
N LEU A 87 6.55 14.81 5.72
CA LEU A 87 6.52 14.78 7.17
C LEU A 87 7.27 15.98 7.72
N PRO A 88 6.74 16.58 8.78
CA PRO A 88 7.55 17.53 9.54
C PRO A 88 8.58 16.76 10.36
N PRO A 89 9.49 17.45 11.05
CA PRO A 89 10.35 16.74 11.98
C PRO A 89 9.51 16.01 13.03
N LEU A 90 9.76 14.72 13.17
CA LEU A 90 9.01 13.88 14.10
C LEU A 90 9.85 13.58 15.32
N GLY A 91 9.22 13.57 16.48
CA GLY A 91 9.87 13.16 17.70
C GLY A 91 10.02 11.66 17.78
N PRO A 92 10.70 11.19 18.84
CA PRO A 92 10.84 9.75 19.05
C PRO A 92 9.47 9.11 19.25
N GLY A 93 9.30 7.92 18.74
CA GLY A 93 8.06 7.20 18.89
C GLY A 93 7.75 6.33 17.70
N ARG A 94 6.64 5.64 17.77
CA ARG A 94 6.19 4.77 16.72
C ARG A 94 5.11 5.47 15.92
N TYR A 95 5.18 5.32 14.61
CA TYR A 95 4.25 5.96 13.69
C TYR A 95 3.61 4.91 12.79
N THR A 96 2.35 5.14 12.47
CA THR A 96 1.61 4.24 11.58
C THR A 96 1.29 4.97 10.29
N VAL A 97 1.65 4.35 9.18
CA VAL A 97 1.30 4.84 7.85
C VAL A 97 0.11 4.02 7.38
N ARG A 98 -0.99 4.70 7.06
CA ARG A 98 -2.16 4.02 6.50
C ARG A 98 -2.34 4.54 5.09
N PHE A 99 -2.65 3.63 4.18
CA PHE A 99 -2.88 4.05 2.81
C PHE A 99 -4.06 3.31 2.21
N ARG A 100 -4.69 3.98 1.26
CA ARG A 100 -5.75 3.40 0.47
C ARG A 100 -5.55 3.94 -0.93
N VAL A 101 -5.25 3.06 -1.87
CA VAL A 101 -4.95 3.45 -3.24
C VAL A 101 -5.91 2.75 -4.19
N LEU A 102 -6.19 3.42 -5.29
CA LEU A 102 -6.95 2.84 -6.39
C LEU A 102 -6.01 2.77 -7.58
N SER A 103 -5.84 1.59 -8.14
CA SER A 103 -5.02 1.45 -9.33
C SER A 103 -5.86 1.78 -10.56
N VAL A 104 -5.17 2.12 -11.65
CA VAL A 104 -5.87 2.50 -12.88
C VAL A 104 -6.70 1.37 -13.44
N ASP A 105 -6.43 0.12 -13.05
CA ASP A 105 -7.24 -1.00 -13.49
C ASP A 105 -8.39 -1.30 -12.55
N GLY A 106 -8.64 -0.43 -11.56
CA GLY A 106 -9.85 -0.53 -10.76
C GLY A 106 -9.74 -1.28 -9.45
N HIS A 107 -8.55 -1.64 -9.01
CA HIS A 107 -8.39 -2.37 -7.75
C HIS A 107 -8.02 -1.45 -6.61
N VAL A 108 -8.64 -1.67 -5.46
CA VAL A 108 -8.38 -0.91 -4.25
C VAL A 108 -7.48 -1.73 -3.35
N VAL A 109 -6.43 -1.09 -2.83
CA VAL A 109 -5.56 -1.71 -1.84
C VAL A 109 -5.53 -0.81 -0.62
N GLU A 110 -5.79 -1.39 0.53
CA GLU A 110 -5.85 -0.64 1.77
C GLU A 110 -5.04 -1.41 2.80
N SER A 111 -4.08 -0.75 3.43
CA SER A 111 -3.24 -1.42 4.41
C SER A 111 -2.49 -0.38 5.24
N SER A 112 -1.62 -0.87 6.11
CA SER A 112 -0.82 0.01 6.96
C SER A 112 0.53 -0.61 7.20
N LEU A 113 1.47 0.25 7.59
CA LEU A 113 2.78 -0.17 8.05
C LEU A 113 3.23 0.77 9.14
N THR A 114 4.26 0.38 9.87
CA THR A 114 4.76 1.18 10.98
C THR A 114 6.24 1.40 10.84
N PHE A 115 6.71 2.52 11.41
CA PHE A 115 8.13 2.75 11.62
C PHE A 115 8.31 3.45 12.95
N THR A 116 9.52 3.42 13.46
CA THR A 116 9.85 4.02 14.74
C THR A 116 10.99 5.02 14.55
N VAL A 117 10.87 6.17 15.18
CA VAL A 117 11.96 7.13 15.26
C VAL A 117 12.56 6.97 16.65
N ARG A 118 13.86 6.72 16.66
CA ARG A 118 14.53 6.42 17.91
C ARG A 118 14.81 7.66 18.69
N SER A 119 14.80 7.50 20.00
CA SER A 119 15.17 8.61 20.84
C SER A 119 16.61 9.02 20.56
N GLN A 120 16.80 10.33 20.49
CA GLN A 120 18.13 10.82 20.24
C GLN A 120 18.76 11.10 21.55
N ARG A 121 19.71 10.43 21.91
CA ARG A 121 20.28 10.74 23.15
C ARG A 121 21.65 10.57 23.10
#